data_eb84a4c53105f932f35e74143716574c
#
_entry.id   eb84a4c53105f932f35e74143716574c
#
_cell.length_a   1.000
_cell.length_b   1.000
_cell.length_c   1.000
_cell.angle_alpha   90.00
_cell.angle_beta   90.00
_cell.angle_gamma   90.00
#
_symmetry.space_group_name_H-M   'P 1'
#
loop_
_entity.id
_entity.type
_entity.pdbx_description
1 polymer ?
#
loop_
_entity_poly.entity_id
_entity_poly.type
_entity_poly.pdbx_seq_one_letter_code
_entity_poly.pdbx_strand_id
1 'polypeptide(L)'
;MADLAQTQATIEGLAQAKYIHVSPQKARLVVDLIRGHRAEDALQTLRFTKKRVAREVEKVLRSAIANAERKAEDSGESLDVDSLFVARCFVNEGPRMKRIRPAPMGRAFRYQKRFSHIVVSVAEHHRAAQSRAAAAAAEAEASKGVKGAVRKARKALTQAQKQTPKKKGKK
;
A
#
# COMPACT_ATOMS: atom_id res chain seq x y z
N MET A 1 18.67 11.91 20.48
CA MET A 1 18.57 12.51 19.11
C MET A 1 19.05 11.48 18.10
N ALA A 2 18.25 10.45 17.88
CA ALA A 2 18.51 9.48 16.86
C ALA A 2 17.15 8.97 16.38
N ASP A 3 17.05 8.64 15.12
CA ASP A 3 15.96 7.99 14.40
C ASP A 3 14.91 8.86 13.69
N LEU A 4 15.36 9.95 13.06
CA LEU A 4 14.61 10.57 11.96
C LEU A 4 15.13 10.17 10.56
N ALA A 5 16.11 9.31 10.46
CA ALA A 5 16.71 8.93 9.19
C ALA A 5 16.59 7.42 9.00
N GLN A 6 15.55 6.98 8.39
CA GLN A 6 15.42 5.80 7.50
C GLN A 6 13.94 5.41 7.39
N THR A 7 13.12 6.34 6.94
CA THR A 7 11.88 5.95 6.27
C THR A 7 12.29 5.39 4.91
N GLN A 8 12.74 4.14 4.90
CA GLN A 8 12.85 3.38 3.66
C GLN A 8 11.47 3.47 3.02
N ALA A 9 11.42 3.79 1.75
CA ALA A 9 10.21 4.04 0.98
C ALA A 9 9.35 2.78 0.96
N THR A 10 8.59 2.57 2.03
CA THR A 10 7.51 1.61 2.05
C THR A 10 6.42 2.14 1.13
N ILE A 11 5.95 1.31 0.22
CA ILE A 11 4.86 1.67 -0.69
C ILE A 11 3.65 2.05 0.15
N GLU A 12 3.29 3.33 0.11
CA GLU A 12 2.13 3.85 0.81
C GLU A 12 1.02 4.17 -0.18
N GLY A 13 -0.11 3.48 -0.10
CA GLY A 13 -1.33 3.81 -0.82
C GLY A 13 -2.19 4.78 -0.01
N LEU A 14 -2.46 5.97 -0.53
CA LEU A 14 -3.30 6.98 0.10
C LEU A 14 -4.59 7.17 -0.69
N ALA A 15 -5.73 7.21 0.01
CA ALA A 15 -7.01 7.62 -0.57
C ALA A 15 -7.76 8.56 0.36
N GLN A 16 -8.49 9.49 -0.24
CA GLN A 16 -9.27 10.49 0.48
C GLN A 16 -10.65 10.65 -0.13
N ALA A 17 -11.70 10.57 0.69
CA ALA A 17 -13.04 10.99 0.31
C ALA A 17 -13.40 12.32 0.98
N LYS A 18 -13.73 13.32 0.17
CA LYS A 18 -14.09 14.67 0.60
C LYS A 18 -15.60 14.86 0.65
N TYR A 19 -16.05 15.75 1.53
CA TYR A 19 -17.44 16.22 1.63
C TYR A 19 -18.51 15.14 1.86
N ILE A 20 -18.17 14.13 2.65
CA ILE A 20 -19.12 13.07 3.02
C ILE A 20 -20.19 13.67 3.97
N HIS A 21 -21.45 13.40 3.69
CA HIS A 21 -22.61 13.92 4.44
C HIS A 21 -22.81 13.20 5.78
N VAL A 22 -21.77 13.14 6.60
CA VAL A 22 -21.78 12.51 7.92
C VAL A 22 -21.04 13.37 8.93
N SER A 23 -21.48 13.31 10.19
CA SER A 23 -20.80 13.99 11.28
C SER A 23 -19.43 13.32 11.52
N PRO A 24 -18.34 14.10 11.71
CA PRO A 24 -16.99 13.58 11.97
C PRO A 24 -16.93 12.60 13.14
N GLN A 25 -17.63 12.88 14.23
CA GLN A 25 -17.69 12.00 15.39
C GLN A 25 -18.26 10.62 15.07
N LYS A 26 -19.30 10.55 14.23
CA LYS A 26 -19.89 9.28 13.81
C LYS A 26 -18.96 8.50 12.86
N ALA A 27 -18.22 9.22 12.02
CA ALA A 27 -17.23 8.62 11.13
C ALA A 27 -16.01 8.10 11.89
N ARG A 28 -15.51 8.81 12.91
CA ARG A 28 -14.39 8.36 13.76
C ARG A 28 -14.66 7.01 14.41
N LEU A 29 -15.88 6.77 14.90
CA LEU A 29 -16.24 5.48 15.50
C LEU A 29 -16.07 4.28 14.54
N VAL A 30 -16.21 4.49 13.23
CA VAL A 30 -16.02 3.42 12.24
C VAL A 30 -14.55 3.34 11.83
N VAL A 31 -13.89 4.46 11.67
CA VAL A 31 -12.47 4.53 11.30
C VAL A 31 -11.58 3.94 12.41
N ASP A 32 -11.94 4.12 13.67
CA ASP A 32 -11.19 3.55 14.80
C ASP A 32 -11.26 2.01 14.85
N LEU A 33 -12.30 1.38 14.26
CA LEU A 33 -12.43 -0.07 14.18
C LEU A 33 -11.43 -0.72 13.20
N ILE A 34 -10.93 0.03 12.24
CA ILE A 34 -10.03 -0.51 11.20
C ILE A 34 -8.57 -0.11 11.39
N ARG A 35 -8.28 0.76 12.34
CA ARG A 35 -6.93 1.26 12.56
C ARG A 35 -5.98 0.16 12.97
N GLY A 36 -4.87 0.00 12.24
CA GLY A 36 -3.84 -0.99 12.52
C GLY A 36 -4.18 -2.43 12.13
N HIS A 37 -5.37 -2.69 11.57
CA HIS A 37 -5.75 -4.01 11.07
C HIS A 37 -5.16 -4.27 9.68
N ARG A 38 -5.05 -5.54 9.30
CA ARG A 38 -4.76 -5.93 7.92
C ARG A 38 -5.84 -5.42 6.99
N ALA A 39 -5.49 -5.14 5.75
CA ALA A 39 -6.42 -4.58 4.78
C ALA A 39 -7.64 -5.47 4.54
N GLU A 40 -7.45 -6.80 4.48
CA GLU A 40 -8.53 -7.78 4.34
C GLU A 40 -9.45 -7.81 5.56
N ASP A 41 -8.88 -7.91 6.77
CA ASP A 41 -9.65 -7.93 8.02
C ASP A 41 -10.46 -6.65 8.20
N ALA A 42 -9.87 -5.50 7.82
CA ALA A 42 -10.55 -4.21 7.81
C ALA A 42 -11.74 -4.18 6.85
N LEU A 43 -11.60 -4.73 5.64
CA LEU A 43 -12.70 -4.86 4.68
C LEU A 43 -13.81 -5.74 5.20
N GLN A 44 -13.50 -6.88 5.82
CA GLN A 44 -14.49 -7.76 6.43
C GLN A 44 -15.22 -7.06 7.58
N THR A 45 -14.49 -6.41 8.49
CA THR A 45 -15.05 -5.66 9.61
C THR A 45 -16.01 -4.57 9.13
N LEU A 46 -15.67 -3.85 8.06
CA LEU A 46 -16.52 -2.81 7.47
C LEU A 46 -17.81 -3.39 6.85
N ARG A 47 -17.75 -4.54 6.19
CA ARG A 47 -18.93 -5.22 5.61
C ARG A 47 -19.96 -5.62 6.67
N PHE A 48 -19.50 -6.10 7.82
CA PHE A 48 -20.39 -6.51 8.92
C PHE A 48 -20.84 -5.33 9.80
N THR A 49 -20.24 -4.16 9.65
CA THR A 49 -20.58 -2.97 10.45
C THR A 49 -21.90 -2.37 10.00
N LYS A 50 -22.91 -2.34 10.90
CA LYS A 50 -24.27 -1.83 10.61
C LYS A 50 -24.34 -0.30 10.39
N LYS A 51 -23.26 0.44 10.53
CA LYS A 51 -23.25 1.90 10.40
C LYS A 51 -23.16 2.30 8.91
N ARG A 52 -24.05 3.22 8.49
CA ARG A 52 -24.09 3.70 7.10
C ARG A 52 -22.74 4.19 6.56
N VAL A 53 -21.93 4.79 7.41
CA VAL A 53 -20.60 5.31 7.06
C VAL A 53 -19.62 4.20 6.65
N ALA A 54 -19.82 2.97 7.12
CA ALA A 54 -18.93 1.86 6.82
C ALA A 54 -18.78 1.63 5.31
N ARG A 55 -19.85 1.76 4.54
CA ARG A 55 -19.82 1.64 3.07
C ARG A 55 -18.93 2.70 2.40
N GLU A 56 -18.96 3.94 2.92
CA GLU A 56 -18.10 5.01 2.38
C GLU A 56 -16.64 4.78 2.75
N VAL A 57 -16.37 4.34 3.98
CA VAL A 57 -15.00 3.98 4.43
C VAL A 57 -14.47 2.79 3.64
N GLU A 58 -15.31 1.77 3.36
CA GLU A 58 -14.93 0.61 2.55
C GLU A 58 -14.48 1.02 1.14
N LYS A 59 -15.21 1.94 0.48
CA LYS A 59 -14.80 2.46 -0.85
C LYS A 59 -13.46 3.17 -0.80
N VAL A 60 -13.23 3.97 0.24
CA VAL A 60 -11.94 4.68 0.41
C VAL A 60 -10.82 3.69 0.65
N LEU A 61 -11.04 2.65 1.46
CA LEU A 61 -10.03 1.62 1.73
C LEU A 61 -9.68 0.84 0.45
N ARG A 62 -10.67 0.43 -0.35
CA ARG A 62 -10.43 -0.23 -1.63
C ARG A 62 -9.63 0.66 -2.60
N SER A 63 -9.95 1.95 -2.64
CA SER A 63 -9.20 2.91 -3.45
C SER A 63 -7.76 3.09 -2.94
N ALA A 64 -7.53 3.01 -1.63
CA ALA A 64 -6.19 3.08 -1.06
C ALA A 64 -5.35 1.85 -1.43
N ILE A 65 -5.94 0.66 -1.42
CA ILE A 65 -5.30 -0.59 -1.85
C ILE A 65 -4.92 -0.50 -3.34
N ALA A 66 -5.86 -0.16 -4.21
CA ALA A 66 -5.60 0.00 -5.65
C ALA A 66 -4.53 1.08 -5.96
N ASN A 67 -4.47 2.15 -5.15
CA ASN A 67 -3.42 3.16 -5.29
C ASN A 67 -2.05 2.62 -4.82
N ALA A 68 -2.01 1.73 -3.85
CA ALA A 68 -0.77 1.06 -3.43
C ALA A 68 -0.27 0.12 -4.54
N GLU A 69 -1.15 -0.70 -5.10
CA GLU A 69 -0.84 -1.60 -6.22
C GLU A 69 -0.27 -0.83 -7.43
N ARG A 70 -0.94 0.25 -7.84
CA ARG A 70 -0.46 1.08 -8.95
C ARG A 70 0.91 1.68 -8.68
N LYS A 71 1.15 2.15 -7.47
CA LYS A 71 2.48 2.69 -7.10
C LYS A 71 3.56 1.61 -7.13
N ALA A 72 3.23 0.38 -6.73
CA ALA A 72 4.13 -0.76 -6.83
C ALA A 72 4.48 -1.07 -8.28
N GLU A 73 3.48 -1.12 -9.15
CA GLU A 73 3.67 -1.30 -10.58
C GLU A 73 4.55 -0.20 -11.20
N ASP A 74 4.28 1.07 -10.87
CA ASP A 74 5.05 2.22 -11.34
C ASP A 74 6.52 2.19 -10.86
N SER A 75 6.76 1.67 -9.66
CA SER A 75 8.09 1.50 -9.08
C SER A 75 8.81 0.22 -9.54
N GLY A 76 8.09 -0.70 -10.17
CA GLY A 76 8.61 -2.03 -10.57
C GLY A 76 8.85 -2.96 -9.38
N GLU A 77 8.24 -2.68 -8.23
CA GLU A 77 8.32 -3.50 -7.03
C GLU A 77 7.12 -4.45 -6.95
N SER A 78 7.34 -5.67 -6.49
CA SER A 78 6.25 -6.62 -6.23
C SER A 78 5.59 -6.30 -4.89
N LEU A 79 4.33 -5.93 -4.88
CA LEU A 79 3.53 -5.70 -3.68
C LEU A 79 2.67 -6.93 -3.37
N ASP A 80 2.63 -7.32 -2.10
CA ASP A 80 1.75 -8.37 -1.60
C ASP A 80 0.54 -7.74 -0.91
N VAL A 81 -0.58 -7.86 -1.55
CA VAL A 81 -1.83 -7.25 -1.07
C VAL A 81 -2.22 -7.77 0.30
N ASP A 82 -1.93 -9.04 0.59
CA ASP A 82 -2.23 -9.70 1.86
C ASP A 82 -1.37 -9.17 3.02
N SER A 83 -0.21 -8.60 2.71
CA SER A 83 0.69 -8.00 3.70
C SER A 83 0.34 -6.55 4.04
N LEU A 84 -0.61 -5.94 3.31
CA LEU A 84 -1.02 -4.56 3.53
C LEU A 84 -1.78 -4.40 4.86
N PHE A 85 -1.48 -3.32 5.55
CA PHE A 85 -2.20 -2.92 6.76
C PHE A 85 -2.60 -1.45 6.72
N VAL A 86 -3.60 -1.09 7.51
CA VAL A 86 -4.08 0.29 7.63
C VAL A 86 -3.11 1.06 8.54
N ALA A 87 -2.16 1.77 7.93
CA ALA A 87 -1.13 2.51 8.64
C ALA A 87 -1.70 3.75 9.33
N ARG A 88 -2.43 4.56 8.58
CA ARG A 88 -3.04 5.79 9.08
C ARG A 88 -4.47 5.90 8.60
N CYS A 89 -5.38 6.18 9.53
CA CYS A 89 -6.76 6.50 9.20
C CYS A 89 -7.28 7.58 10.14
N PHE A 90 -7.85 8.63 9.56
CA PHE A 90 -8.39 9.75 10.33
C PHE A 90 -9.52 10.46 9.61
N VAL A 91 -10.28 11.23 10.37
CA VAL A 91 -11.43 11.96 9.88
C VAL A 91 -11.28 13.44 10.23
N ASN A 92 -11.24 14.26 9.20
CA ASN A 92 -11.21 15.72 9.31
C ASN A 92 -12.62 16.32 9.26
N GLU A 93 -12.79 17.43 9.92
CA GLU A 93 -14.05 18.18 9.85
C GLU A 93 -14.15 18.93 8.51
N GLY A 94 -15.30 18.78 7.88
CA GLY A 94 -15.68 19.54 6.69
C GLY A 94 -16.52 20.77 7.03
N PRO A 95 -17.01 21.47 6.01
CA PRO A 95 -17.86 22.65 6.18
C PRO A 95 -19.14 22.33 6.96
N ARG A 96 -19.66 23.31 7.67
CA ARG A 96 -20.88 23.22 8.47
C ARG A 96 -21.95 24.08 7.84
N MET A 97 -23.03 23.46 7.37
CA MET A 97 -24.17 24.19 6.83
C MET A 97 -25.18 24.48 7.92
N LYS A 98 -25.46 25.73 8.15
CA LYS A 98 -26.52 26.18 9.07
C LYS A 98 -27.90 25.91 8.46
N ARG A 99 -28.83 25.35 9.24
CA ARG A 99 -30.22 25.07 8.86
C ARG A 99 -31.14 25.44 10.01
N ILE A 100 -32.41 25.64 9.69
CA ILE A 100 -33.46 26.01 10.65
C ILE A 100 -34.45 24.85 10.68
N ARG A 101 -34.90 24.50 11.88
CA ARG A 101 -36.03 23.61 12.12
C ARG A 101 -37.14 24.37 12.81
N PRO A 102 -38.40 24.34 12.31
CA PRO A 102 -39.52 24.97 12.97
C PRO A 102 -39.73 24.34 14.34
N ALA A 103 -40.19 25.16 15.28
CA ALA A 103 -40.52 24.79 16.64
C ALA A 103 -41.88 25.36 17.03
N PRO A 104 -42.51 24.82 18.10
CA PRO A 104 -43.77 25.33 18.62
C PRO A 104 -43.74 26.83 18.96
N MET A 105 -44.89 27.48 18.91
CA MET A 105 -45.07 28.91 19.24
C MET A 105 -44.26 29.86 18.35
N GLY A 106 -44.14 29.56 17.04
CA GLY A 106 -43.44 30.43 16.09
C GLY A 106 -41.91 30.51 16.28
N ARG A 107 -41.34 29.65 17.10
CA ARG A 107 -39.87 29.59 17.35
C ARG A 107 -39.17 28.83 16.26
N ALA A 108 -37.89 29.09 16.09
CA ALA A 108 -37.02 28.40 15.16
C ALA A 108 -35.71 27.92 15.83
N PHE A 109 -35.39 26.63 15.73
CA PHE A 109 -34.16 26.10 16.22
C PHE A 109 -33.13 26.02 15.10
N ARG A 110 -31.94 26.55 15.38
CA ARG A 110 -30.78 26.43 14.47
C ARG A 110 -30.10 25.09 14.68
N TYR A 111 -29.82 24.36 13.60
CA TYR A 111 -28.99 23.16 13.61
C TYR A 111 -27.95 23.22 12.50
N GLN A 112 -26.95 22.38 12.61
CA GLN A 112 -25.84 22.31 11.65
C GLN A 112 -25.80 20.93 10.96
N LYS A 113 -25.85 20.92 9.64
CA LYS A 113 -25.47 19.75 8.85
C LYS A 113 -23.96 19.77 8.71
N ARG A 114 -23.30 18.74 9.25
CA ARG A 114 -21.85 18.62 9.25
C ARG A 114 -21.41 17.69 8.12
N PHE A 115 -20.29 18.02 7.53
CA PHE A 115 -19.58 17.19 6.56
C PHE A 115 -18.28 16.70 7.19
N SER A 116 -17.72 15.66 6.62
CA SER A 116 -16.43 15.11 7.03
C SER A 116 -15.59 14.72 5.80
N HIS A 117 -14.29 14.70 5.99
CA HIS A 117 -13.33 14.18 5.03
C HIS A 117 -12.67 12.97 5.69
N ILE A 118 -12.68 11.83 4.98
CA ILE A 118 -12.07 10.59 5.46
C ILE A 118 -10.78 10.38 4.68
N VAL A 119 -9.70 10.11 5.40
CA VAL A 119 -8.39 9.82 4.83
C VAL A 119 -7.97 8.45 5.36
N VAL A 120 -7.56 7.58 4.45
CA VAL A 120 -7.04 6.25 4.76
C VAL A 120 -5.72 6.06 4.01
N SER A 121 -4.71 5.62 4.72
CA SER A 121 -3.41 5.24 4.17
C SER A 121 -3.15 3.78 4.52
N VAL A 122 -2.81 3.00 3.52
CA VAL A 122 -2.35 1.61 3.66
C VAL A 122 -0.86 1.56 3.35
N ALA A 123 -0.14 0.70 4.06
CA ALA A 123 1.27 0.48 3.86
C ALA A 123 1.60 -0.99 4.01
N GLU A 124 2.69 -1.44 3.42
CA GLU A 124 3.22 -2.77 3.65
C GLU A 124 3.92 -2.84 5.00
N HIS A 125 3.79 -3.96 5.70
CA HIS A 125 4.45 -4.14 6.99
C HIS A 125 5.97 -4.17 6.82
N HIS A 126 6.69 -3.32 7.51
CA HIS A 126 8.14 -3.13 7.39
C HIS A 126 8.94 -4.46 7.45
N ARG A 127 8.47 -5.45 8.20
CA ARG A 127 9.10 -6.78 8.29
C ARG A 127 8.95 -7.59 7.00
N ALA A 128 7.82 -7.48 6.31
CA ALA A 128 7.56 -8.17 5.04
C ALA A 128 8.37 -7.52 3.90
N ALA A 129 8.46 -6.20 3.88
CA ALA A 129 9.29 -5.46 2.93
C ALA A 129 10.78 -5.81 3.06
N GLN A 130 11.30 -5.93 4.29
CA GLN A 130 12.69 -6.33 4.53
C GLN A 130 12.99 -7.77 4.10
N SER A 131 12.08 -8.72 4.36
CA SER A 131 12.25 -10.11 3.96
C SER A 131 12.27 -10.27 2.44
N ARG A 132 11.48 -9.49 1.71
CA ARG A 132 11.48 -9.49 0.24
C ARG A 132 12.69 -8.81 -0.35
N ALA A 133 13.12 -7.68 0.20
CA ALA A 133 14.34 -7.02 -0.22
C ALA A 133 15.56 -7.94 -0.05
N ALA A 134 15.61 -8.70 1.06
CA ALA A 134 16.64 -9.69 1.30
C ALA A 134 16.55 -10.88 0.32
N ALA A 135 15.33 -11.37 0.02
CA ALA A 135 15.13 -12.45 -0.95
C ALA A 135 15.51 -12.01 -2.39
N ALA A 136 15.07 -10.83 -2.81
CA ALA A 136 15.42 -10.28 -4.12
C ALA A 136 16.93 -10.02 -4.26
N ALA A 137 17.60 -9.57 -3.20
CA ALA A 137 19.05 -9.40 -3.18
C ALA A 137 19.77 -10.77 -3.32
N ALA A 138 19.30 -11.81 -2.62
CA ALA A 138 19.84 -13.16 -2.72
C ALA A 138 19.66 -13.76 -4.13
N GLU A 139 18.52 -13.58 -4.76
CA GLU A 139 18.28 -14.01 -6.15
C GLU A 139 19.15 -13.26 -7.15
N ALA A 140 19.35 -11.96 -6.96
CA ALA A 140 20.24 -11.15 -7.79
C ALA A 140 21.70 -11.59 -7.68
N GLU A 141 22.17 -11.98 -6.50
CA GLU A 141 23.50 -12.55 -6.29
C GLU A 141 23.65 -13.94 -6.91
N ALA A 142 22.65 -14.81 -6.74
CA ALA A 142 22.63 -16.13 -7.35
C ALA A 142 22.69 -16.03 -8.89
N SER A 143 21.96 -15.12 -9.50
CA SER A 143 21.97 -14.89 -10.95
C SER A 143 23.33 -14.39 -11.46
N LYS A 144 24.01 -13.54 -10.70
CA LYS A 144 25.39 -13.08 -11.01
C LYS A 144 26.40 -14.21 -10.94
N GLY A 145 26.27 -15.10 -9.94
CA GLY A 145 27.10 -16.30 -9.79
C GLY A 145 27.01 -17.24 -10.98
N VAL A 146 25.78 -17.54 -11.44
CA VAL A 146 25.53 -18.40 -12.60
C VAL A 146 26.10 -17.78 -13.90
N LYS A 147 25.86 -16.48 -14.14
CA LYS A 147 26.42 -15.76 -15.30
C LYS A 147 27.96 -15.76 -15.29
N GLY A 148 28.58 -15.64 -14.12
CA GLY A 148 30.04 -15.74 -13.93
C GLY A 148 30.59 -17.12 -14.24
N ALA A 149 29.92 -18.16 -13.79
CA ALA A 149 30.29 -19.56 -14.05
C ALA A 149 30.17 -19.93 -15.54
N VAL A 150 29.10 -19.56 -16.18
CA VAL A 150 28.87 -19.76 -17.63
C VAL A 150 29.93 -19.03 -18.47
N ARG A 151 30.34 -17.81 -18.06
CA ARG A 151 31.37 -17.04 -18.75
C ARG A 151 32.76 -17.67 -18.59
N LYS A 152 33.09 -18.25 -17.40
CA LYS A 152 34.31 -18.98 -17.18
C LYS A 152 34.35 -20.29 -17.99
N ALA A 153 33.25 -21.05 -18.04
CA ALA A 153 33.14 -22.28 -18.81
C ALA A 153 33.30 -22.03 -20.34
N ARG A 154 32.68 -20.97 -20.85
CA ARG A 154 32.81 -20.58 -22.24
C ARG A 154 34.25 -20.17 -22.61
N LYS A 155 34.93 -19.47 -21.71
CA LYS A 155 36.32 -19.06 -21.91
C LYS A 155 37.28 -20.27 -21.92
N ALA A 156 37.02 -21.25 -21.06
CA ALA A 156 37.79 -22.52 -21.00
C ALA A 156 37.59 -23.34 -22.27
N LEU A 157 36.37 -23.48 -22.78
CA LEU A 157 36.08 -24.18 -24.03
C LEU A 157 36.75 -23.52 -25.25
N THR A 158 36.78 -22.19 -25.31
CA THR A 158 37.43 -21.46 -26.40
C THR A 158 38.97 -21.62 -26.37
N GLN A 159 39.55 -21.72 -25.18
CA GLN A 159 40.98 -21.99 -25.03
C GLN A 159 41.35 -23.45 -25.41
N ALA A 160 40.52 -24.44 -25.04
CA ALA A 160 40.72 -25.84 -25.41
C ALA A 160 40.65 -26.07 -26.95
N GLN A 161 39.76 -25.38 -27.65
CA GLN A 161 39.66 -25.44 -29.11
C GLN A 161 40.87 -24.82 -29.83
N LYS A 162 41.56 -23.87 -29.21
CA LYS A 162 42.78 -23.26 -29.77
C LYS A 162 44.03 -24.12 -29.64
N GLN A 163 44.01 -25.13 -28.78
CA GLN A 163 45.14 -26.01 -28.49
C GLN A 163 45.14 -27.33 -29.24
N THR A 164 44.17 -27.60 -30.11
CA THR A 164 44.22 -28.81 -30.97
C THR A 164 45.26 -28.61 -32.06
N PRO A 165 46.37 -29.37 -32.11
CA PRO A 165 47.40 -29.22 -33.15
C PRO A 165 46.82 -29.68 -34.50
N LYS A 166 46.92 -28.82 -35.50
CA LYS A 166 46.63 -29.11 -36.89
C LYS A 166 47.53 -30.26 -37.37
N LYS A 167 46.99 -31.49 -37.42
CA LYS A 167 47.71 -32.65 -37.96
C LYS A 167 48.04 -32.36 -39.43
N LYS A 168 49.29 -32.05 -39.73
CA LYS A 168 49.81 -31.93 -41.08
C LYS A 168 49.67 -33.30 -41.76
N GLY A 169 48.83 -33.40 -42.75
CA GLY A 169 48.83 -34.53 -43.67
C GLY A 169 50.14 -34.57 -44.41
N LYS A 170 50.85 -35.66 -44.27
CA LYS A 170 51.98 -36.02 -45.12
C LYS A 170 51.47 -37.08 -46.08
N LYS A 171 51.67 -36.81 -47.31
CA LYS A 171 51.48 -37.66 -48.46
C LYS A 171 52.34 -38.89 -48.38
#